data_7219b6ec868652bb472d9abc7af69a32
#
_entry.id   7219b6ec868652bb472d9abc7af69a32
#
_cell.length_a   1.000
_cell.length_b   1.000
_cell.length_c   1.000
_cell.angle_alpha   90.00
_cell.angle_beta   90.00
_cell.angle_gamma   90.00
#
_symmetry.space_group_name_H-M   'P 1'
#
loop_
_entity.id
_entity.type
_entity.pdbx_description
1 polymer ?
#
loop_
_entity_poly.entity_id
_entity_poly.type
_entity_poly.pdbx_seq_one_letter_code
_entity_poly.pdbx_strand_id
1 'polypeptide(L)'
;MINVSIVGGSGYTGGELLRLLLFHDACEVKQITSERFAGRAVHKAHPNLRNATALKFCTLEDLEPCDVLLLCLPHGRTVERFDTFSALAPRIIDLSADFRLADPEVYAEWYGQPHPNPELVGQFAYGIPEINRAAIQAATHVACAGCNATATTLALAPLARRDLISSVVVDVKAGSSEGGNATSEASHHPERSGAVRSYQPTRHRHVA
;
A
#
# COMPACT_ATOMS: atom_id res chain seq x y z
N MET A 1 -9.90 -2.30 -21.97
CA MET A 1 -9.56 -1.45 -20.81
C MET A 1 -9.62 -2.33 -19.59
N ILE A 2 -8.65 -2.26 -18.69
CA ILE A 2 -8.59 -3.07 -17.48
C ILE A 2 -9.51 -2.45 -16.42
N ASN A 3 -10.46 -3.22 -15.90
CA ASN A 3 -11.35 -2.78 -14.84
C ASN A 3 -10.65 -2.91 -13.48
N VAL A 4 -10.56 -1.81 -12.77
CA VAL A 4 -9.85 -1.73 -11.49
C VAL A 4 -10.82 -1.31 -10.39
N SER A 5 -10.73 -1.94 -9.23
CA SER A 5 -11.41 -1.50 -8.01
C SER A 5 -10.41 -1.20 -6.90
N ILE A 6 -10.72 -0.19 -6.07
CA ILE A 6 -9.86 0.26 -4.98
C ILE A 6 -10.57 0.03 -3.65
N VAL A 7 -9.97 -0.75 -2.77
CA VAL A 7 -10.45 -0.99 -1.40
C VAL A 7 -9.72 -0.05 -0.44
N GLY A 8 -10.46 0.61 0.45
CA GLY A 8 -9.87 1.59 1.37
C GLY A 8 -9.58 2.95 0.73
N GLY A 9 -10.40 3.31 -0.26
CA GLY A 9 -10.19 4.47 -1.12
C GLY A 9 -10.26 5.84 -0.45
N SER A 10 -10.78 5.96 0.78
CA SER A 10 -10.84 7.26 1.48
C SER A 10 -9.56 7.62 2.24
N GLY A 11 -8.57 6.73 2.30
CA GLY A 11 -7.24 7.00 2.83
C GLY A 11 -6.36 7.78 1.83
N TYR A 12 -5.22 8.29 2.29
CA TYR A 12 -4.28 9.01 1.43
C TYR A 12 -3.80 8.16 0.25
N THR A 13 -3.42 6.92 0.51
CA THR A 13 -2.94 5.99 -0.53
C THR A 13 -4.01 5.70 -1.57
N GLY A 14 -5.25 5.40 -1.13
CA GLY A 14 -6.37 5.13 -2.04
C GLY A 14 -6.76 6.35 -2.87
N GLY A 15 -6.71 7.55 -2.29
CA GLY A 15 -6.96 8.80 -3.00
C GLY A 15 -5.88 9.11 -4.04
N GLU A 16 -4.63 8.84 -3.73
CA GLU A 16 -3.52 9.03 -4.67
C GLU A 16 -3.55 8.00 -5.81
N LEU A 17 -3.85 6.73 -5.52
CA LEU A 17 -4.10 5.74 -6.56
C LEU A 17 -5.23 6.14 -7.48
N LEU A 18 -6.37 6.56 -6.93
CA LEU A 18 -7.47 7.04 -7.75
C LEU A 18 -7.04 8.21 -8.63
N ARG A 19 -6.32 9.19 -8.09
CA ARG A 19 -5.80 10.33 -8.85
C ARG A 19 -4.96 9.91 -10.06
N LEU A 20 -4.10 8.92 -9.87
CA LEU A 20 -3.24 8.39 -10.95
C LEU A 20 -4.03 7.58 -11.97
N LEU A 21 -4.92 6.71 -11.51
CA LEU A 21 -5.67 5.79 -12.37
C LEU A 21 -6.76 6.47 -13.19
N LEU A 22 -7.33 7.57 -12.72
CA LEU A 22 -8.33 8.35 -13.48
C LEU A 22 -7.79 8.87 -14.82
N PHE A 23 -6.48 9.01 -14.95
CA PHE A 23 -5.80 9.50 -16.17
C PHE A 23 -4.93 8.45 -16.84
N HIS A 24 -5.13 7.17 -16.50
CA HIS A 24 -4.36 6.06 -17.06
C HIS A 24 -5.06 5.48 -18.27
N ASP A 25 -4.41 5.50 -19.44
CA ASP A 25 -5.01 5.14 -20.73
C ASP A 25 -5.52 3.70 -20.85
N ALA A 26 -4.97 2.77 -20.05
CA ALA A 26 -5.32 1.35 -20.12
C ALA A 26 -6.26 0.87 -19.01
N CYS A 27 -6.58 1.71 -18.02
CA CYS A 27 -7.36 1.33 -16.85
C CYS A 27 -8.64 2.16 -16.71
N GLU A 28 -9.67 1.53 -16.15
CA GLU A 28 -10.89 2.21 -15.71
C GLU A 28 -11.18 1.85 -14.26
N VAL A 29 -11.27 2.85 -13.40
CA VAL A 29 -11.67 2.63 -12.00
C VAL A 29 -13.18 2.51 -11.94
N LYS A 30 -13.68 1.29 -11.70
CA LYS A 30 -15.10 0.97 -11.61
C LYS A 30 -15.69 1.26 -10.25
N GLN A 31 -14.98 0.88 -9.20
CA GLN A 31 -15.46 1.02 -7.83
C GLN A 31 -14.35 1.44 -6.89
N ILE A 32 -14.73 2.15 -5.86
CA ILE A 32 -13.84 2.57 -4.77
C ILE A 32 -14.59 2.46 -3.45
N THR A 33 -14.03 1.77 -2.48
CA THR A 33 -14.73 1.54 -1.21
C THR A 33 -14.32 2.51 -0.10
N SER A 34 -15.29 2.79 0.75
CA SER A 34 -15.07 3.40 2.05
C SER A 34 -16.32 3.23 2.91
N GLU A 35 -16.22 2.54 4.01
CA GLU A 35 -17.35 2.38 4.95
C GLU A 35 -17.80 3.74 5.49
N ARG A 36 -16.84 4.61 5.84
CA ARG A 36 -17.13 5.95 6.38
C ARG A 36 -17.83 6.89 5.40
N PHE A 37 -17.55 6.76 4.10
CA PHE A 37 -18.05 7.66 3.05
C PHE A 37 -18.98 6.95 2.06
N ALA A 38 -19.48 5.75 2.35
CA ALA A 38 -20.40 5.02 1.48
C ALA A 38 -21.56 5.91 0.99
N GLY A 39 -21.86 5.83 -0.31
CA GLY A 39 -22.85 6.65 -1.00
C GLY A 39 -22.44 8.10 -1.31
N ARG A 40 -21.35 8.60 -0.74
CA ARG A 40 -20.86 9.98 -0.95
C ARG A 40 -19.91 10.06 -2.14
N ALA A 41 -19.95 11.19 -2.84
CA ALA A 41 -19.00 11.46 -3.92
C ALA A 41 -17.55 11.49 -3.39
N VAL A 42 -16.62 10.97 -4.20
CA VAL A 42 -15.19 10.84 -3.87
C VAL A 42 -14.56 12.16 -3.41
N HIS A 43 -14.94 13.27 -4.01
CA HIS A 43 -14.41 14.59 -3.64
C HIS A 43 -14.75 15.03 -2.20
N LYS A 44 -15.63 14.30 -1.48
CA LYS A 44 -15.89 14.56 -0.05
C LYS A 44 -14.75 14.09 0.84
N ALA A 45 -13.98 13.09 0.40
CA ALA A 45 -12.74 12.67 1.07
C ALA A 45 -11.50 13.27 0.38
N HIS A 46 -11.55 13.48 -0.93
CA HIS A 46 -10.45 13.96 -1.76
C HIS A 46 -10.86 15.21 -2.54
N PRO A 47 -10.83 16.41 -1.92
CA PRO A 47 -11.31 17.65 -2.55
C PRO A 47 -10.60 18.01 -3.86
N ASN A 48 -9.33 17.58 -4.03
CA ASN A 48 -8.54 17.74 -5.23
C ASN A 48 -9.10 16.99 -6.46
N LEU A 49 -9.98 16.00 -6.25
CA LEU A 49 -10.63 15.24 -7.31
C LEU A 49 -12.02 15.77 -7.67
N ARG A 50 -12.38 16.96 -7.18
CA ARG A 50 -13.63 17.61 -7.57
C ARG A 50 -13.66 17.84 -9.09
N ASN A 51 -14.75 17.44 -9.73
CA ASN A 51 -14.93 17.47 -11.21
C ASN A 51 -14.02 16.55 -12.03
N ALA A 52 -13.10 15.81 -11.41
CA ALA A 52 -12.28 14.81 -12.10
C ALA A 52 -13.02 13.49 -12.29
N THR A 53 -13.99 13.19 -11.41
CA THR A 53 -14.78 11.97 -11.46
C THR A 53 -16.16 12.16 -10.83
N ALA A 54 -17.15 11.41 -11.32
CA ALA A 54 -18.48 11.29 -10.73
C ALA A 54 -18.59 10.10 -9.76
N LEU A 55 -17.52 9.33 -9.53
CA LEU A 55 -17.51 8.17 -8.65
C LEU A 55 -18.00 8.52 -7.24
N LYS A 56 -18.72 7.57 -6.67
CA LYS A 56 -19.10 7.57 -5.26
C LYS A 56 -18.45 6.38 -4.56
N PHE A 57 -18.18 6.52 -3.28
CA PHE A 57 -17.75 5.40 -2.47
C PHE A 57 -18.89 4.38 -2.32
N CYS A 58 -18.58 3.10 -2.43
CA CYS A 58 -19.44 2.00 -2.05
C CYS A 58 -18.91 1.32 -0.76
N THR A 59 -19.68 0.41 -0.21
CA THR A 59 -19.21 -0.48 0.87
C THR A 59 -18.35 -1.61 0.29
N LEU A 60 -17.69 -2.36 1.14
CA LEU A 60 -16.96 -3.56 0.70
C LEU A 60 -17.92 -4.65 0.19
N GLU A 61 -19.13 -4.71 0.75
CA GLU A 61 -20.18 -5.68 0.39
C GLU A 61 -20.77 -5.40 -1.00
N ASP A 62 -20.71 -4.16 -1.46
CA ASP A 62 -21.18 -3.75 -2.78
C ASP A 62 -20.16 -3.98 -3.91
N LEU A 63 -18.96 -4.50 -3.60
CA LEU A 63 -17.95 -4.76 -4.61
C LEU A 63 -18.36 -5.86 -5.58
N GLU A 64 -18.24 -5.53 -6.85
CA GLU A 64 -18.41 -6.47 -7.95
C GLU A 64 -17.06 -6.97 -8.47
N PRO A 65 -17.01 -8.12 -9.16
CA PRO A 65 -15.79 -8.63 -9.75
C PRO A 65 -15.11 -7.62 -10.70
N CYS A 66 -13.77 -7.62 -10.67
CA CYS A 66 -12.95 -6.77 -11.52
C CYS A 66 -11.68 -7.50 -11.98
N ASP A 67 -10.91 -6.89 -12.89
CA ASP A 67 -9.68 -7.50 -13.40
C ASP A 67 -8.51 -7.37 -12.41
N VAL A 68 -8.45 -6.24 -11.69
CA VAL A 68 -7.41 -5.94 -10.70
C VAL A 68 -8.01 -5.26 -9.48
N LEU A 69 -7.70 -5.79 -8.31
CA LEU A 69 -8.09 -5.21 -7.02
C LEU A 69 -6.89 -4.59 -6.32
N LEU A 70 -6.99 -3.31 -5.98
CA LEU A 70 -5.97 -2.56 -5.26
C LEU A 70 -6.39 -2.40 -3.80
N LEU A 71 -5.61 -2.94 -2.87
CA LEU A 71 -5.94 -2.95 -1.44
C LEU A 71 -5.13 -1.89 -0.70
N CYS A 72 -5.81 -0.84 -0.24
CA CYS A 72 -5.24 0.28 0.54
C CYS A 72 -5.71 0.19 2.00
N LEU A 73 -5.56 -0.97 2.59
CA LEU A 73 -6.03 -1.28 3.93
C LEU A 73 -4.91 -1.16 4.97
N PRO A 74 -5.24 -0.91 6.24
CA PRO A 74 -4.31 -1.07 7.34
C PRO A 74 -3.77 -2.50 7.43
N HIS A 75 -2.56 -2.64 8.01
CA HIS A 75 -1.96 -3.95 8.30
C HIS A 75 -2.91 -4.87 9.07
N GLY A 76 -2.93 -6.15 8.70
CA GLY A 76 -3.80 -7.18 9.25
C GLY A 76 -5.16 -7.32 8.54
N ARG A 77 -5.61 -6.30 7.83
CA ARG A 77 -6.95 -6.30 7.21
C ARG A 77 -7.04 -7.01 5.88
N THR A 78 -5.95 -7.03 5.12
CA THR A 78 -5.91 -7.76 3.85
C THR A 78 -5.93 -9.26 4.11
N VAL A 79 -5.10 -9.75 5.03
CA VAL A 79 -5.01 -11.17 5.34
C VAL A 79 -6.30 -11.73 5.94
N GLU A 80 -7.00 -10.95 6.79
CA GLU A 80 -8.29 -11.35 7.38
C GLU A 80 -9.37 -11.64 6.35
N ARG A 81 -9.32 -11.00 5.17
CA ARG A 81 -10.36 -11.07 4.13
C ARG A 81 -9.82 -11.51 2.77
N PHE A 82 -8.67 -12.14 2.74
CA PHE A 82 -8.01 -12.50 1.49
C PHE A 82 -8.87 -13.38 0.58
N ASP A 83 -9.60 -14.35 1.14
CA ASP A 83 -10.50 -15.22 0.37
C ASP A 83 -11.62 -14.42 -0.33
N THR A 84 -12.15 -13.40 0.36
CA THR A 84 -13.16 -12.51 -0.25
C THR A 84 -12.55 -11.72 -1.41
N PHE A 85 -11.33 -11.17 -1.24
CA PHE A 85 -10.68 -10.40 -2.28
C PHE A 85 -10.24 -11.24 -3.46
N SER A 86 -9.74 -12.45 -3.23
CA SER A 86 -9.33 -13.37 -4.29
C SER A 86 -10.52 -13.91 -5.12
N ALA A 87 -11.72 -13.98 -4.53
CA ALA A 87 -12.94 -14.28 -5.25
C ALA A 87 -13.41 -13.13 -6.16
N LEU A 88 -13.05 -11.87 -5.85
CA LEU A 88 -13.47 -10.69 -6.60
C LEU A 88 -12.54 -10.34 -7.76
N ALA A 89 -11.26 -10.69 -7.68
CA ALA A 89 -10.32 -10.35 -8.74
C ALA A 89 -9.22 -11.40 -8.90
N PRO A 90 -8.88 -11.76 -10.14
CA PRO A 90 -7.79 -12.68 -10.42
C PRO A 90 -6.40 -12.08 -10.10
N ARG A 91 -6.30 -10.76 -9.98
CA ARG A 91 -5.06 -10.06 -9.65
C ARG A 91 -5.26 -9.10 -8.50
N ILE A 92 -4.41 -9.20 -7.48
CA ILE A 92 -4.43 -8.35 -6.29
C ILE A 92 -3.11 -7.61 -6.18
N ILE A 93 -3.19 -6.29 -5.95
CA ILE A 93 -2.05 -5.46 -5.59
C ILE A 93 -2.32 -4.94 -4.17
N ASP A 94 -1.59 -5.48 -3.20
CA ASP A 94 -1.74 -5.13 -1.80
C ASP A 94 -0.71 -4.06 -1.40
N LEU A 95 -1.21 -2.96 -0.86
CA LEU A 95 -0.39 -1.87 -0.35
C LEU A 95 -0.22 -1.93 1.17
N SER A 96 -0.86 -2.91 1.83
CA SER A 96 -0.65 -3.19 3.24
C SER A 96 0.73 -3.82 3.49
N ALA A 97 1.01 -4.15 4.72
CA ALA A 97 2.26 -4.84 5.08
C ALA A 97 2.10 -6.37 5.20
N ASP A 98 0.91 -6.90 4.91
CA ASP A 98 0.56 -8.27 5.26
C ASP A 98 1.41 -9.31 4.53
N PHE A 99 1.71 -9.11 3.25
CA PHE A 99 2.38 -10.09 2.40
C PHE A 99 3.75 -9.63 1.88
N ARG A 100 4.39 -8.64 2.52
CA ARG A 100 5.69 -8.09 2.09
C ARG A 100 6.85 -9.04 2.32
N LEU A 101 6.81 -9.76 3.43
CA LEU A 101 7.87 -10.70 3.82
C LEU A 101 7.56 -12.08 3.24
N ALA A 102 8.54 -12.68 2.59
CA ALA A 102 8.38 -13.98 1.95
C ALA A 102 8.64 -15.16 2.89
N ASP A 103 9.09 -14.89 4.12
CA ASP A 103 9.41 -15.89 5.14
C ASP A 103 8.51 -15.68 6.37
N PRO A 104 7.70 -16.67 6.77
CA PRO A 104 6.84 -16.57 7.95
C PRO A 104 7.60 -16.43 9.28
N GLU A 105 8.83 -16.93 9.38
CA GLU A 105 9.64 -16.78 10.58
C GLU A 105 10.14 -15.35 10.72
N VAL A 106 10.60 -14.75 9.62
CA VAL A 106 10.97 -13.33 9.56
C VAL A 106 9.76 -12.44 9.86
N TYR A 107 8.59 -12.81 9.32
CA TYR A 107 7.36 -12.09 9.65
C TYR A 107 7.08 -12.13 11.16
N ALA A 108 7.15 -13.32 11.78
CA ALA A 108 6.89 -13.48 13.22
C ALA A 108 7.88 -12.68 14.06
N GLU A 109 9.16 -12.65 13.69
CA GLU A 109 10.19 -11.87 14.38
C GLU A 109 9.88 -10.36 14.36
N TRP A 110 9.52 -9.83 13.19
CA TRP A 110 9.35 -8.38 13.00
C TRP A 110 7.98 -7.83 13.38
N TYR A 111 6.94 -8.68 13.32
CA TYR A 111 5.57 -8.29 13.69
C TYR A 111 5.16 -8.79 15.10
N GLY A 112 5.99 -9.62 15.73
CA GLY A 112 5.77 -10.09 17.09
C GLY A 112 4.68 -11.16 17.24
N GLN A 113 4.19 -11.69 16.12
CA GLN A 113 3.16 -12.74 16.05
C GLN A 113 3.28 -13.54 14.76
N PRO A 114 2.89 -14.82 14.75
CA PRO A 114 2.86 -15.62 13.54
C PRO A 114 1.95 -14.98 12.46
N HIS A 115 2.29 -15.19 11.19
CA HIS A 115 1.42 -14.77 10.10
C HIS A 115 0.08 -15.52 10.15
N PRO A 116 -1.08 -14.82 10.10
CA PRO A 116 -2.39 -15.46 10.21
C PRO A 116 -2.69 -16.50 9.12
N ASN A 117 -2.08 -16.34 7.95
CA ASN A 117 -2.16 -17.28 6.83
C ASN A 117 -0.77 -17.52 6.24
N PRO A 118 0.07 -18.41 6.86
CA PRO A 118 1.43 -18.65 6.42
C PRO A 118 1.53 -19.30 5.04
N GLU A 119 0.46 -19.94 4.56
CA GLU A 119 0.42 -20.60 3.25
C GLU A 119 0.44 -19.58 2.09
N LEU A 120 0.00 -18.35 2.34
CA LEU A 120 0.04 -17.28 1.36
C LEU A 120 1.36 -16.51 1.36
N VAL A 121 2.16 -16.66 2.40
CA VAL A 121 3.48 -16.04 2.49
C VAL A 121 4.38 -16.56 1.36
N GLY A 122 5.04 -15.65 0.66
CA GLY A 122 5.87 -15.98 -0.50
C GLY A 122 5.13 -16.12 -1.84
N GLN A 123 3.79 -16.06 -1.85
CA GLN A 123 3.01 -16.09 -3.09
C GLN A 123 2.87 -14.73 -3.78
N PHE A 124 3.30 -13.67 -3.11
CA PHE A 124 3.24 -12.31 -3.63
C PHE A 124 4.61 -11.87 -4.17
N ALA A 125 4.63 -11.31 -5.37
CA ALA A 125 5.84 -10.64 -5.85
C ALA A 125 6.07 -9.33 -5.06
N TYR A 126 7.31 -9.07 -4.67
CA TYR A 126 7.66 -7.83 -3.96
C TYR A 126 7.62 -6.63 -4.91
N GLY A 127 6.75 -5.68 -4.60
CA GLY A 127 6.30 -4.62 -5.48
C GLY A 127 7.24 -3.40 -5.53
N ILE A 128 8.42 -3.53 -6.12
CA ILE A 128 9.29 -2.45 -6.57
C ILE A 128 9.56 -2.68 -8.07
N PRO A 129 8.75 -2.09 -8.98
CA PRO A 129 8.82 -2.37 -10.42
C PRO A 129 10.19 -2.08 -11.06
N GLU A 130 10.94 -1.11 -10.53
CA GLU A 130 12.26 -0.74 -11.02
C GLU A 130 13.30 -1.85 -10.83
N ILE A 131 13.05 -2.77 -9.90
CA ILE A 131 13.96 -3.88 -9.57
C ILE A 131 13.34 -5.22 -9.96
N ASN A 132 12.05 -5.42 -9.70
CA ASN A 132 11.38 -6.71 -9.77
C ASN A 132 10.37 -6.79 -10.93
N ARG A 133 10.51 -6.00 -12.00
CA ARG A 133 9.52 -5.90 -13.09
C ARG A 133 9.12 -7.26 -13.66
N ALA A 134 10.07 -8.12 -13.97
CA ALA A 134 9.79 -9.45 -14.55
C ALA A 134 8.98 -10.34 -13.59
N ALA A 135 9.33 -10.35 -12.30
CA ALA A 135 8.59 -11.09 -11.28
C ALA A 135 7.17 -10.55 -11.11
N ILE A 136 7.00 -9.22 -11.08
CA ILE A 136 5.68 -8.56 -10.97
C ILE A 136 4.81 -8.88 -12.19
N GLN A 137 5.36 -8.89 -13.40
CA GLN A 137 4.61 -9.23 -14.62
C GLN A 137 4.13 -10.67 -14.63
N ALA A 138 4.92 -11.60 -14.09
CA ALA A 138 4.58 -13.01 -13.99
C ALA A 138 3.64 -13.36 -12.82
N ALA A 139 3.57 -12.49 -11.80
CA ALA A 139 2.82 -12.76 -10.59
C ALA A 139 1.32 -12.54 -10.75
N THR A 140 0.56 -13.34 -10.00
CA THR A 140 -0.89 -13.14 -9.80
C THR A 140 -1.13 -12.06 -8.76
N HIS A 141 -0.30 -12.01 -7.70
CA HIS A 141 -0.43 -11.07 -6.60
C HIS A 141 0.86 -10.29 -6.38
N VAL A 142 0.73 -9.03 -5.98
CA VAL A 142 1.85 -8.13 -5.71
C VAL A 142 1.68 -7.50 -4.33
N ALA A 143 2.71 -7.58 -3.49
CA ALA A 143 2.79 -6.86 -2.23
C ALA A 143 3.69 -5.63 -2.40
N CYS A 144 3.10 -4.43 -2.37
CA CYS A 144 3.85 -3.19 -2.53
C CYS A 144 4.80 -2.97 -1.34
N ALA A 145 6.03 -2.60 -1.64
CA ALA A 145 7.02 -2.25 -0.62
C ALA A 145 6.55 -1.06 0.23
N GLY A 146 7.01 -0.99 1.46
CA GLY A 146 6.81 0.18 2.31
C GLY A 146 7.54 1.40 1.77
N CYS A 147 7.04 2.62 2.06
CA CYS A 147 7.56 3.87 1.52
C CYS A 147 9.07 4.06 1.79
N ASN A 148 9.51 3.86 3.04
CA ASN A 148 10.92 4.01 3.41
C ASN A 148 11.79 2.91 2.81
N ALA A 149 11.29 1.67 2.74
CA ALA A 149 11.99 0.57 2.06
C ALA A 149 12.15 0.87 0.57
N THR A 150 11.10 1.35 -0.10
CA THR A 150 11.16 1.76 -1.52
C THR A 150 12.21 2.84 -1.74
N ALA A 151 12.15 3.93 -0.96
CA ALA A 151 13.08 5.04 -1.09
C ALA A 151 14.55 4.60 -0.87
N THR A 152 14.80 3.83 0.19
CA THR A 152 16.14 3.32 0.51
C THR A 152 16.65 2.37 -0.57
N THR A 153 15.83 1.41 -0.97
CA THR A 153 16.21 0.42 -1.97
C THR A 153 16.54 1.07 -3.32
N LEU A 154 15.70 1.99 -3.78
CA LEU A 154 15.95 2.69 -5.05
C LEU A 154 17.17 3.61 -4.99
N ALA A 155 17.41 4.26 -3.86
CA ALA A 155 18.59 5.09 -3.68
C ALA A 155 19.90 4.27 -3.71
N LEU A 156 19.89 3.08 -3.13
CA LEU A 156 21.08 2.23 -3.01
C LEU A 156 21.29 1.29 -4.21
N ALA A 157 20.23 0.92 -4.92
CA ALA A 157 20.27 -0.08 -5.98
C ALA A 157 21.37 0.17 -7.06
N PRO A 158 21.63 1.39 -7.53
CA PRO A 158 22.68 1.63 -8.54
C PRO A 158 24.08 1.28 -8.04
N LEU A 159 24.37 1.54 -6.77
CA LEU A 159 25.65 1.25 -6.13
C LEU A 159 25.77 -0.22 -5.75
N ALA A 160 24.69 -0.80 -5.20
CA ALA A 160 24.64 -2.22 -4.82
C ALA A 160 24.84 -3.14 -6.01
N ARG A 161 24.25 -2.83 -7.16
CA ARG A 161 24.44 -3.59 -8.41
C ARG A 161 25.88 -3.60 -8.92
N ARG A 162 26.72 -2.73 -8.44
CA ARG A 162 28.13 -2.60 -8.81
C ARG A 162 29.08 -3.01 -7.68
N ASP A 163 28.52 -3.57 -6.61
CA ASP A 163 29.28 -3.96 -5.41
C ASP A 163 30.15 -2.83 -4.82
N LEU A 164 29.60 -1.61 -4.81
CA LEU A 164 30.31 -0.41 -4.35
C LEU A 164 29.95 -0.01 -2.90
N ILE A 165 29.16 -0.84 -2.19
CA ILE A 165 28.70 -0.54 -0.84
C ILE A 165 29.41 -1.45 0.16
N SER A 166 30.18 -0.88 1.08
CA SER A 166 30.80 -1.61 2.19
C SER A 166 29.98 -1.48 3.50
N SER A 167 29.34 -0.35 3.70
CA SER A 167 28.48 -0.09 4.87
C SER A 167 27.47 0.99 4.55
N VAL A 168 26.33 0.97 5.20
CA VAL A 168 25.24 1.94 4.99
C VAL A 168 24.65 2.38 6.32
N VAL A 169 24.44 3.69 6.45
CA VAL A 169 23.61 4.29 7.47
C VAL A 169 22.50 5.07 6.76
N VAL A 170 21.26 4.76 7.09
CA VAL A 170 20.10 5.37 6.45
C VAL A 170 19.32 6.22 7.46
N ASP A 171 19.21 7.52 7.18
CA ASP A 171 18.38 8.45 7.95
C ASP A 171 17.21 8.91 7.07
N VAL A 172 16.00 8.42 7.38
CA VAL A 172 14.78 8.72 6.62
C VAL A 172 13.98 9.80 7.32
N LYS A 173 13.75 10.91 6.63
CA LYS A 173 12.90 12.00 7.10
C LYS A 173 11.53 11.92 6.43
N ALA A 174 10.51 11.60 7.24
CA ALA A 174 9.14 11.43 6.78
C ALA A 174 8.22 12.56 7.24
N GLY A 175 7.30 12.98 6.38
CA GLY A 175 6.26 13.93 6.74
C GLY A 175 5.17 13.32 7.64
N SER A 176 4.38 14.16 8.30
CA SER A 176 3.28 13.72 9.17
C SER A 176 2.19 12.91 8.42
N SER A 177 2.07 13.08 7.11
CA SER A 177 1.13 12.32 6.27
C SER A 177 1.47 10.83 6.16
N GLU A 178 2.70 10.42 6.49
CA GLU A 178 3.09 9.00 6.53
C GLU A 178 2.24 8.19 7.52
N GLY A 179 1.80 8.81 8.62
CA GLY A 179 0.88 8.21 9.60
C GLY A 179 -0.55 7.98 9.10
N GLY A 180 -0.86 8.39 7.88
CA GLY A 180 -2.21 8.31 7.32
C GLY A 180 -3.13 9.45 7.77
N ASN A 181 -4.42 9.32 7.48
CA ASN A 181 -5.42 10.35 7.78
C ASN A 181 -6.10 10.19 9.16
N ALA A 182 -5.77 9.13 9.90
CA ALA A 182 -6.21 8.98 11.27
C ALA A 182 -5.37 9.88 12.19
N THR A 183 -6.05 10.69 12.99
CA THR A 183 -5.36 11.56 13.96
C THR A 183 -4.79 10.74 15.10
N SER A 184 -3.55 11.03 15.47
CA SER A 184 -2.89 10.48 16.64
C SER A 184 -1.97 11.54 17.25
N GLU A 185 -1.59 11.38 18.52
CA GLU A 185 -0.61 12.28 19.15
C GLU A 185 0.70 12.34 18.37
N ALA A 186 1.12 11.22 17.78
CA ALA A 186 2.36 11.14 17.00
C ALA A 186 2.28 11.85 15.63
N SER A 187 1.08 11.97 15.04
CA SER A 187 0.87 12.57 13.72
C SER A 187 0.14 13.93 13.76
N HIS A 188 -0.24 14.39 14.95
CA HIS A 188 -0.99 15.63 15.10
C HIS A 188 -0.17 16.83 14.61
N HIS A 189 -0.72 17.58 13.65
CA HIS A 189 0.04 18.62 12.95
C HIS A 189 0.63 19.70 13.87
N PRO A 190 -0.09 20.27 14.86
CA PRO A 190 0.49 21.25 15.78
C PRO A 190 1.72 20.75 16.52
N GLU A 191 1.77 19.46 16.86
CA GLU A 191 2.90 18.81 17.53
C GLU A 191 4.08 18.51 16.58
N ARG A 192 3.80 18.41 15.28
CA ARG A 192 4.76 18.08 14.24
C ARG A 192 5.30 19.31 13.48
N SER A 193 4.58 20.42 13.54
CA SER A 193 4.94 21.63 12.80
C SER A 193 6.27 22.20 13.30
N GLY A 194 7.25 22.31 12.41
CA GLY A 194 8.59 22.81 12.74
C GLY A 194 9.43 21.87 13.62
N ALA A 195 8.99 20.64 13.89
CA ALA A 195 9.68 19.69 14.73
C ALA A 195 10.13 18.44 13.98
N VAL A 196 11.30 17.92 14.32
CA VAL A 196 11.77 16.58 13.93
C VAL A 196 11.79 15.70 15.16
N ARG A 197 11.13 14.54 15.07
CA ARG A 197 11.07 13.56 16.15
C ARG A 197 11.70 12.26 15.70
N SER A 198 12.49 11.65 16.56
CA SER A 198 13.00 10.29 16.36
C SER A 198 11.81 9.31 16.41
N TYR A 199 11.77 8.41 15.43
CA TYR A 199 10.76 7.36 15.34
C TYR A 199 11.45 6.04 15.01
N GLN A 200 11.32 5.06 15.88
CA GLN A 200 11.92 3.72 15.74
C GLN A 200 13.37 3.76 15.24
N PRO A 201 14.31 4.33 16.00
CA PRO A 201 15.70 4.48 15.56
C PRO A 201 16.41 3.12 15.39
N THR A 202 15.85 2.07 15.97
CA THR A 202 16.28 0.68 15.82
C THR A 202 15.07 -0.21 15.57
N ARG A 203 15.25 -1.33 14.84
CA ARG A 203 14.19 -2.33 14.60
C ARG A 203 12.96 -1.76 13.87
N HIS A 204 13.16 -0.86 12.92
CA HIS A 204 12.06 -0.46 12.06
C HIS A 204 11.70 -1.61 11.09
N ARG A 205 10.41 -1.89 10.92
CA ARG A 205 9.88 -3.00 10.09
C ARG A 205 10.33 -2.99 8.63
N HIS A 206 10.79 -1.85 8.11
CA HIS A 206 11.33 -1.75 6.74
C HIS A 206 12.78 -2.21 6.63
N VAL A 207 13.39 -2.72 7.69
CA VAL A 207 14.73 -3.34 7.68
C VAL A 207 14.65 -4.82 7.33
N ALA A 208 13.50 -5.46 7.59
CA ALA A 208 13.25 -6.86 7.30
C ALA A 208 13.30 -7.22 5.82
#